data_d318f42dac0dbd922d65acd7653383cc
#
_entry.id   d318f42dac0dbd922d65acd7653383cc
#
_cell.length_a   1.000
_cell.length_b   1.000
_cell.length_c   1.000
_cell.angle_alpha   90.00
_cell.angle_beta   90.00
_cell.angle_gamma   90.00
#
_symmetry.space_group_name_H-M   'P 1'
#
loop_
_entity.id
_entity.type
_entity.pdbx_description
1 polymer ?
#
loop_
_entity_poly.entity_id
_entity_poly.type
_entity_poly.pdbx_seq_one_letter_code
_entity_poly.pdbx_strand_id
1 'polypeptide(L)'
;MTNDTNITNDKDINANISHDDHFNDSIVNEVILEDMKKNRIDHMKYLPDMEVLDSDIMDRVVAEMDAYDYDQYTAADVRAALSHEYRTLEDFKALLSPAAQPFIEEIAQAAQLETRKHFGNSVCMFTPLYISNYCENYCIYCGFNCHNKINRAKLNASEIEKEMAAIAKTGLQEILILTGESKKMSDVEYIGEACKIARKYFKVIGLEAYPMNSDE
;
A
#
# COMPACT_ATOMS: atom_id res chain seq x y z
N MET A 1 -12.90 52.91 21.97
CA MET A 1 -11.67 52.54 21.27
C MET A 1 -11.93 51.16 20.68
N THR A 2 -12.30 51.15 19.44
CA THR A 2 -12.76 50.01 18.64
C THR A 2 -11.55 49.41 17.95
N ASN A 3 -11.29 48.11 18.21
CA ASN A 3 -10.34 47.35 17.44
C ASN A 3 -11.12 46.45 16.45
N ASP A 4 -11.17 46.94 15.23
CA ASP A 4 -11.56 46.14 14.06
C ASP A 4 -10.40 45.25 13.65
N THR A 5 -10.53 43.94 13.82
CA THR A 5 -9.66 42.94 13.17
C THR A 5 -10.36 42.43 11.93
N ASN A 6 -9.93 42.92 10.78
CA ASN A 6 -10.28 42.44 9.46
C ASN A 6 -9.79 40.97 9.30
N ILE A 7 -10.75 40.05 9.25
CA ILE A 7 -10.52 38.68 8.75
C ILE A 7 -10.76 38.77 7.25
N THR A 8 -9.68 38.78 6.48
CA THR A 8 -9.71 38.64 5.03
C THR A 8 -10.09 37.19 4.65
N ASN A 9 -11.18 37.08 3.90
CA ASN A 9 -11.68 35.81 3.35
C ASN A 9 -10.67 35.20 2.35
N ASP A 10 -10.16 34.03 2.69
CA ASP A 10 -9.47 33.13 1.76
C ASP A 10 -10.51 32.47 0.81
N LYS A 11 -10.94 33.22 -0.20
CA LYS A 11 -11.80 32.67 -1.28
C LYS A 11 -11.15 32.67 -2.66
N ASP A 12 -9.87 32.98 -2.79
CA ASP A 12 -9.23 33.17 -4.09
C ASP A 12 -8.08 32.20 -4.43
N ILE A 13 -8.05 30.97 -3.84
CA ILE A 13 -7.02 29.97 -4.21
C ILE A 13 -7.54 28.95 -5.25
N ASN A 14 -8.80 29.03 -5.69
CA ASN A 14 -9.38 28.06 -6.64
C ASN A 14 -9.67 28.63 -8.04
N ALA A 15 -8.93 29.59 -8.51
CA ALA A 15 -9.08 30.09 -9.88
C ALA A 15 -7.75 30.07 -10.60
N ASN A 16 -7.64 29.20 -11.60
CA ASN A 16 -6.62 29.06 -12.66
C ASN A 16 -5.69 27.85 -12.55
N ILE A 17 -6.28 26.64 -12.50
CA ILE A 17 -5.71 25.50 -13.19
C ILE A 17 -6.54 25.35 -14.46
N SER A 18 -6.06 25.86 -15.57
CA SER A 18 -6.64 25.61 -16.87
C SER A 18 -6.36 24.15 -17.26
N HIS A 19 -7.41 23.34 -17.16
CA HIS A 19 -7.46 21.97 -17.68
C HIS A 19 -7.65 21.95 -19.20
N ASP A 20 -6.78 22.56 -19.97
CA ASP A 20 -6.87 22.58 -21.43
C ASP A 20 -5.67 21.95 -22.12
N ASP A 21 -5.18 20.84 -21.59
CA ASP A 21 -4.40 19.86 -22.35
C ASP A 21 -4.96 18.45 -22.10
N HIS A 22 -6.26 18.28 -22.29
CA HIS A 22 -6.85 16.96 -22.48
C HIS A 22 -6.45 16.43 -23.86
N PHE A 23 -5.21 16.04 -24.00
CA PHE A 23 -4.83 14.99 -24.94
C PHE A 23 -5.82 13.85 -24.70
N ASN A 24 -6.37 13.34 -25.76
CA ASN A 24 -7.44 12.35 -25.87
C ASN A 24 -7.20 11.11 -24.99
N ASP A 25 -7.15 11.31 -23.68
CA ASP A 25 -6.74 10.36 -22.62
C ASP A 25 -7.58 9.09 -22.62
N SER A 26 -8.84 9.17 -23.07
CA SER A 26 -9.72 8.00 -23.06
C SER A 26 -9.31 6.96 -24.12
N ILE A 27 -8.93 7.39 -25.34
CA ILE A 27 -8.54 6.48 -26.42
C ILE A 27 -7.14 5.91 -26.16
N VAL A 28 -6.21 6.73 -25.69
CA VAL A 28 -4.87 6.27 -25.32
C VAL A 28 -4.93 5.28 -24.17
N ASN A 29 -5.77 5.56 -23.16
CA ASN A 29 -5.96 4.66 -22.04
C ASN A 29 -6.63 3.33 -22.44
N GLU A 30 -7.61 3.35 -23.36
CA GLU A 30 -8.23 2.12 -23.85
C GLU A 30 -7.25 1.26 -24.64
N VAL A 31 -6.46 1.85 -25.53
CA VAL A 31 -5.45 1.13 -26.33
C VAL A 31 -4.36 0.54 -25.44
N ILE A 32 -3.86 1.30 -24.46
CA ILE A 32 -2.87 0.81 -23.50
C ILE A 32 -3.44 -0.32 -22.65
N LEU A 33 -4.66 -0.16 -22.13
CA LEU A 33 -5.32 -1.20 -21.34
C LEU A 33 -5.60 -2.47 -22.14
N GLU A 34 -5.94 -2.35 -23.43
CA GLU A 34 -6.11 -3.51 -24.31
C GLU A 34 -4.80 -4.23 -24.59
N ASP A 35 -3.71 -3.48 -24.82
CA ASP A 35 -2.37 -4.04 -25.00
C ASP A 35 -1.88 -4.73 -23.73
N MET A 36 -2.11 -4.12 -22.57
CA MET A 36 -1.83 -4.70 -21.25
C MET A 36 -2.61 -5.99 -21.00
N LYS A 37 -3.87 -6.06 -21.43
CA LYS A 37 -4.68 -7.29 -21.32
C LYS A 37 -4.17 -8.41 -22.24
N LYS A 38 -3.71 -8.10 -23.44
CA LYS A 38 -3.19 -9.08 -24.40
C LYS A 38 -1.87 -9.70 -23.94
N ASN A 39 -1.05 -8.92 -23.26
CA ASN A 39 0.26 -9.34 -22.76
C ASN A 39 0.20 -9.84 -21.30
N ARG A 40 -0.98 -10.16 -20.82
CA ARG A 40 -1.21 -10.56 -19.44
C ARG A 40 -0.53 -11.88 -19.13
N ILE A 41 0.27 -11.85 -18.07
CA ILE A 41 0.87 -13.05 -17.46
C ILE A 41 -0.19 -13.71 -16.57
N ASP A 42 -0.37 -15.01 -16.69
CA ASP A 42 -1.15 -15.79 -15.74
C ASP A 42 -0.27 -16.05 -14.51
N HIS A 43 -0.46 -15.22 -13.47
CA HIS A 43 0.30 -15.31 -12.22
C HIS A 43 0.03 -16.58 -11.40
N MET A 44 -0.94 -17.40 -11.81
CA MET A 44 -1.19 -18.72 -11.21
C MET A 44 -0.37 -19.83 -11.87
N LYS A 45 0.41 -19.50 -12.87
CA LYS A 45 1.28 -20.45 -13.58
C LYS A 45 2.73 -20.01 -13.49
N TYR A 46 3.60 -21.00 -13.26
CA TYR A 46 5.03 -20.76 -13.37
C TYR A 46 5.38 -20.45 -14.83
N LEU A 47 6.19 -19.43 -15.02
CA LEU A 47 6.78 -19.12 -16.32
C LEU A 47 7.89 -20.13 -16.64
N PRO A 48 8.26 -20.31 -17.92
CA PRO A 48 9.46 -21.07 -18.28
C PRO A 48 10.66 -20.53 -17.48
N ASP A 49 11.49 -21.46 -16.99
CA ASP A 49 12.71 -21.18 -16.22
C ASP A 49 12.50 -20.60 -14.80
N MET A 50 11.27 -20.44 -14.32
CA MET A 50 11.03 -20.14 -12.91
C MET A 50 11.28 -21.37 -12.04
N GLU A 51 11.89 -21.13 -10.87
CA GLU A 51 11.99 -22.14 -9.83
C GLU A 51 10.60 -22.49 -9.29
N VAL A 52 10.22 -23.76 -9.40
CA VAL A 52 8.97 -24.25 -8.80
C VAL A 52 9.23 -24.56 -7.34
N LEU A 53 8.60 -23.80 -6.45
CA LEU A 53 8.67 -24.07 -5.02
C LEU A 53 7.73 -25.23 -4.67
N ASP A 54 8.31 -26.36 -4.28
CA ASP A 54 7.56 -27.48 -3.70
C ASP A 54 7.23 -27.16 -2.24
N SER A 55 6.04 -26.59 -2.02
CA SER A 55 5.59 -26.13 -0.71
C SER A 55 4.11 -26.46 -0.51
N ASP A 56 3.80 -27.01 0.65
CA ASP A 56 2.44 -27.30 1.11
C ASP A 56 1.79 -26.12 1.86
N ILE A 57 2.44 -24.95 1.91
CA ILE A 57 1.98 -23.80 2.70
C ILE A 57 0.57 -23.37 2.29
N MET A 58 0.25 -23.31 1.00
CA MET A 58 -1.07 -22.91 0.53
C MET A 58 -2.15 -23.87 1.04
N ASP A 59 -1.92 -25.18 0.87
CA ASP A 59 -2.88 -26.20 1.31
C ASP A 59 -3.08 -26.18 2.82
N ARG A 60 -2.02 -25.96 3.59
CA ARG A 60 -2.09 -25.80 5.04
C ARG A 60 -2.85 -24.54 5.45
N VAL A 61 -2.59 -23.40 4.80
CA VAL A 61 -3.32 -22.16 5.10
C VAL A 61 -4.80 -22.32 4.79
N VAL A 62 -5.16 -22.90 3.65
CA VAL A 62 -6.56 -23.14 3.27
C VAL A 62 -7.23 -24.09 4.27
N ALA A 63 -6.56 -25.18 4.63
CA ALA A 63 -7.09 -26.14 5.61
C ALA A 63 -7.35 -25.50 6.98
N GLU A 64 -6.44 -24.65 7.46
CA GLU A 64 -6.61 -23.90 8.71
C GLU A 64 -7.73 -22.87 8.63
N MET A 65 -7.90 -22.20 7.48
CA MET A 65 -9.00 -21.25 7.26
C MET A 65 -10.35 -21.97 7.24
N ASP A 66 -10.45 -23.11 6.55
CA ASP A 66 -11.69 -23.89 6.45
C ASP A 66 -12.08 -24.53 7.78
N ALA A 67 -11.09 -24.89 8.59
CA ALA A 67 -11.29 -25.47 9.92
C ALA A 67 -11.58 -24.43 11.01
N TYR A 68 -11.41 -23.12 10.73
CA TYR A 68 -11.58 -22.09 11.73
C TYR A 68 -13.06 -21.81 12.01
N ASP A 69 -13.52 -22.32 13.14
CA ASP A 69 -14.83 -21.99 13.71
C ASP A 69 -14.65 -20.96 14.85
N TYR A 70 -14.94 -19.71 14.56
CA TYR A 70 -14.78 -18.61 15.53
C TYR A 70 -15.78 -18.68 16.69
N ASP A 71 -16.89 -19.40 16.57
CA ASP A 71 -17.93 -19.54 17.60
C ASP A 71 -17.55 -20.60 18.66
N GLN A 72 -16.58 -21.46 18.40
CA GLN A 72 -16.15 -22.50 19.34
C GLN A 72 -15.35 -21.95 20.53
N TYR A 73 -14.76 -20.76 20.42
CA TYR A 73 -13.90 -20.18 21.45
C TYR A 73 -14.71 -19.54 22.58
N THR A 74 -14.14 -19.65 23.80
CA THR A 74 -14.74 -19.14 25.02
C THR A 74 -13.86 -18.06 25.67
N ALA A 75 -14.42 -17.36 26.66
CA ALA A 75 -13.65 -16.43 27.48
C ALA A 75 -12.47 -17.09 28.22
N ALA A 76 -12.53 -18.41 28.49
CA ALA A 76 -11.43 -19.13 29.09
C ALA A 76 -10.25 -19.29 28.11
N ASP A 77 -10.55 -19.57 26.85
CA ASP A 77 -9.53 -19.71 25.81
C ASP A 77 -8.82 -18.38 25.55
N VAL A 78 -9.57 -17.27 25.54
CA VAL A 78 -9.00 -15.91 25.41
C VAL A 78 -8.07 -15.58 26.58
N ARG A 79 -8.47 -15.90 27.83
CA ARG A 79 -7.60 -15.69 29.00
C ARG A 79 -6.36 -16.55 28.94
N ALA A 80 -6.49 -17.81 28.54
CA ALA A 80 -5.34 -18.69 28.33
C ALA A 80 -4.37 -18.11 27.28
N ALA A 81 -4.88 -17.70 26.12
CA ALA A 81 -4.09 -17.06 25.06
C ALA A 81 -3.36 -15.80 25.55
N LEU A 82 -4.01 -14.96 26.34
CA LEU A 82 -3.39 -13.76 26.94
C LEU A 82 -2.30 -14.07 27.95
N SER A 83 -2.41 -15.22 28.65
CA SER A 83 -1.43 -15.63 29.67
C SER A 83 -0.16 -16.27 29.08
N HIS A 84 -0.18 -16.71 27.83
CA HIS A 84 0.97 -17.35 27.21
C HIS A 84 2.03 -16.33 26.83
N GLU A 85 3.29 -16.61 27.16
CA GLU A 85 4.43 -15.80 26.73
C GLU A 85 4.66 -15.93 25.23
N TYR A 86 4.58 -17.15 24.71
CA TYR A 86 4.67 -17.45 23.29
C TYR A 86 3.32 -17.96 22.79
N ARG A 87 2.69 -17.16 21.93
CA ARG A 87 1.36 -17.47 21.42
C ARG A 87 1.43 -18.40 20.23
N THR A 88 0.55 -19.39 20.24
CA THR A 88 0.36 -20.36 19.17
C THR A 88 -0.68 -19.85 18.14
N LEU A 89 -0.87 -20.61 17.07
CA LEU A 89 -1.94 -20.33 16.11
C LEU A 89 -3.33 -20.45 16.77
N GLU A 90 -3.52 -21.39 17.69
CA GLU A 90 -4.78 -21.55 18.42
C GLU A 90 -5.06 -20.36 19.36
N ASP A 91 -4.02 -19.82 20.01
CA ASP A 91 -4.16 -18.60 20.80
C ASP A 91 -4.57 -17.42 19.92
N PHE A 92 -3.99 -17.30 18.73
CA PHE A 92 -4.34 -16.26 17.76
C PHE A 92 -5.78 -16.38 17.28
N LYS A 93 -6.24 -17.60 16.98
CA LYS A 93 -7.63 -17.87 16.61
C LYS A 93 -8.60 -17.46 17.74
N ALA A 94 -8.28 -17.80 19.00
CA ALA A 94 -9.09 -17.40 20.15
C ALA A 94 -9.16 -15.88 20.31
N LEU A 95 -8.05 -15.17 20.10
CA LEU A 95 -7.98 -13.70 20.19
C LEU A 95 -8.71 -12.99 19.03
N LEU A 96 -8.93 -13.65 17.91
CA LEU A 96 -9.72 -13.14 16.78
C LEU A 96 -11.22 -13.49 16.88
N SER A 97 -11.60 -14.35 17.82
CA SER A 97 -12.99 -14.80 17.97
C SER A 97 -13.89 -13.74 18.63
N PRO A 98 -15.22 -13.84 18.50
CA PRO A 98 -16.15 -12.96 19.22
C PRO A 98 -16.00 -13.03 20.75
N ALA A 99 -15.52 -14.16 21.28
CA ALA A 99 -15.26 -14.30 22.72
C ALA A 99 -14.17 -13.34 23.24
N ALA A 100 -13.34 -12.78 22.35
CA ALA A 100 -12.30 -11.82 22.70
C ALA A 100 -12.83 -10.39 22.90
N GLN A 101 -14.04 -10.07 22.44
CA GLN A 101 -14.60 -8.72 22.53
C GLN A 101 -14.55 -8.10 23.93
N PRO A 102 -14.90 -8.80 25.04
CA PRO A 102 -14.80 -8.24 26.38
C PRO A 102 -13.37 -8.00 26.87
N PHE A 103 -12.36 -8.52 26.17
CA PHE A 103 -10.94 -8.47 26.50
C PHE A 103 -10.11 -7.53 25.60
N ILE A 104 -10.78 -6.71 24.78
CA ILE A 104 -10.09 -5.83 23.81
C ILE A 104 -9.06 -4.94 24.50
N GLU A 105 -9.36 -4.41 25.68
CA GLU A 105 -8.43 -3.55 26.42
C GLU A 105 -7.18 -4.32 26.88
N GLU A 106 -7.35 -5.53 27.41
CA GLU A 106 -6.23 -6.38 27.84
C GLU A 106 -5.37 -6.81 26.63
N ILE A 107 -6.02 -7.12 25.50
CA ILE A 107 -5.34 -7.42 24.23
C ILE A 107 -4.53 -6.21 23.77
N ALA A 108 -5.12 -5.01 23.79
CA ALA A 108 -4.45 -3.78 23.39
C ALA A 108 -3.24 -3.47 24.29
N GLN A 109 -3.38 -3.66 25.60
CA GLN A 109 -2.27 -3.48 26.55
C GLN A 109 -1.14 -4.49 26.31
N ALA A 110 -1.47 -5.76 26.07
CA ALA A 110 -0.50 -6.78 25.73
C ALA A 110 0.22 -6.44 24.41
N ALA A 111 -0.50 -6.03 23.38
CA ALA A 111 0.06 -5.59 22.10
C ALA A 111 0.97 -4.36 22.27
N GLN A 112 0.59 -3.40 23.12
CA GLN A 112 1.41 -2.23 23.43
C GLN A 112 2.73 -2.63 24.09
N LEU A 113 2.73 -3.59 25.00
CA LEU A 113 3.96 -4.10 25.63
C LEU A 113 4.89 -4.76 24.62
N GLU A 114 4.34 -5.60 23.72
CA GLU A 114 5.13 -6.21 22.66
C GLU A 114 5.67 -5.17 21.68
N THR A 115 4.87 -4.18 21.31
CA THR A 115 5.32 -3.07 20.44
C THR A 115 6.49 -2.32 21.09
N ARG A 116 6.39 -1.99 22.37
CA ARG A 116 7.47 -1.30 23.09
C ARG A 116 8.73 -2.13 23.21
N LYS A 117 8.58 -3.44 23.43
CA LYS A 117 9.69 -4.39 23.52
C LYS A 117 10.49 -4.47 22.23
N HIS A 118 9.81 -4.46 21.07
CA HIS A 118 10.45 -4.65 19.77
C HIS A 118 10.83 -3.35 19.06
N PHE A 119 10.07 -2.28 19.26
CA PHE A 119 10.22 -1.01 18.53
C PHE A 119 10.50 0.20 19.44
N GLY A 120 10.44 0.03 20.75
CA GLY A 120 10.60 1.14 21.69
C GLY A 120 9.46 2.15 21.58
N ASN A 121 9.80 3.44 21.67
CA ASN A 121 8.87 4.56 21.52
C ASN A 121 8.98 5.26 20.16
N SER A 122 9.71 4.66 19.21
CA SER A 122 9.89 5.24 17.89
C SER A 122 8.66 4.98 17.02
N VAL A 123 8.25 6.00 16.27
CA VAL A 123 7.18 5.92 15.28
C VAL A 123 7.74 6.39 13.94
N CYS A 124 7.70 5.52 12.93
CA CYS A 124 8.02 5.90 11.55
C CYS A 124 6.82 6.62 10.95
N MET A 125 7.03 7.85 10.51
CA MET A 125 5.99 8.64 9.85
C MET A 125 6.36 8.85 8.39
N PHE A 126 5.59 8.28 7.51
CA PHE A 126 5.77 8.39 6.05
C PHE A 126 4.42 8.62 5.37
N THR A 127 4.46 9.01 4.12
CA THR A 127 3.28 9.05 3.26
C THR A 127 3.54 8.34 1.95
N PRO A 128 2.54 7.64 1.38
CA PRO A 128 2.66 7.07 0.06
C PRO A 128 2.55 8.15 -1.04
N LEU A 129 3.31 7.97 -2.12
CA LEU A 129 3.15 8.69 -3.36
C LEU A 129 3.04 7.69 -4.52
N TYR A 130 1.85 7.60 -5.10
CA TYR A 130 1.61 6.80 -6.30
C TYR A 130 2.08 7.57 -7.54
N ILE A 131 3.19 7.17 -8.12
CA ILE A 131 3.73 7.83 -9.31
C ILE A 131 3.10 7.32 -10.61
N SER A 132 2.55 6.09 -10.59
CA SER A 132 1.80 5.50 -11.71
C SER A 132 0.80 4.47 -11.17
N ASN A 133 -0.43 4.49 -11.68
CA ASN A 133 -1.45 3.50 -11.35
C ASN A 133 -1.76 2.54 -12.52
N TYR A 134 -0.93 2.53 -13.56
CA TYR A 134 -1.01 1.51 -14.60
C TYR A 134 -0.55 0.18 -14.05
N CYS A 135 -1.36 -0.88 -14.23
CA CYS A 135 -1.06 -2.21 -13.75
C CYS A 135 -1.58 -3.26 -14.74
N GLU A 136 -0.79 -4.26 -15.04
CA GLU A 136 -1.12 -5.37 -15.92
C GLU A 136 -1.73 -6.54 -15.15
N ASN A 137 -1.66 -6.51 -13.81
CA ASN A 137 -2.14 -7.56 -12.93
C ASN A 137 -3.64 -7.46 -12.64
N TYR A 138 -4.19 -8.59 -12.18
CA TYR A 138 -5.62 -8.73 -11.88
C TYR A 138 -5.89 -9.15 -10.43
N CYS A 139 -5.03 -8.73 -9.50
CA CYS A 139 -5.22 -9.01 -8.08
C CYS A 139 -6.63 -8.59 -7.64
N ILE A 140 -7.41 -9.55 -7.12
CA ILE A 140 -8.84 -9.37 -6.85
C ILE A 140 -9.15 -8.29 -5.81
N TYR A 141 -8.18 -7.97 -4.94
CA TYR A 141 -8.31 -6.99 -3.86
C TYR A 141 -7.77 -5.60 -4.24
N CYS A 142 -7.10 -5.45 -5.39
CA CYS A 142 -6.37 -4.22 -5.72
C CYS A 142 -7.20 -3.29 -6.61
N GLY A 143 -7.31 -2.02 -6.22
CA GLY A 143 -7.99 -1.00 -7.03
C GLY A 143 -7.32 -0.76 -8.39
N PHE A 144 -6.02 -1.03 -8.52
CA PHE A 144 -5.27 -0.89 -9.78
C PHE A 144 -5.39 -2.11 -10.71
N ASN A 145 -6.16 -3.12 -10.32
CA ASN A 145 -6.45 -4.28 -11.15
C ASN A 145 -6.77 -3.87 -12.60
N CYS A 146 -6.15 -4.56 -13.58
CA CYS A 146 -6.27 -4.22 -15.00
C CYS A 146 -7.70 -4.28 -15.55
N HIS A 147 -8.61 -4.99 -14.87
CA HIS A 147 -10.02 -5.06 -15.24
C HIS A 147 -10.87 -3.92 -14.67
N ASN A 148 -10.35 -3.17 -13.68
CA ASN A 148 -11.07 -2.06 -13.09
C ASN A 148 -11.06 -0.86 -14.04
N LYS A 149 -12.24 -0.30 -14.27
CA LYS A 149 -12.43 0.93 -15.05
C LYS A 149 -12.16 2.14 -14.16
N ILE A 150 -10.89 2.50 -14.01
CA ILE A 150 -10.42 3.68 -13.27
C ILE A 150 -9.65 4.60 -14.18
N ASN A 151 -9.55 5.87 -13.83
CA ASN A 151 -8.66 6.78 -14.51
C ASN A 151 -7.21 6.35 -14.26
N ARG A 152 -6.48 6.08 -15.34
CA ARG A 152 -5.07 5.73 -15.30
C ARG A 152 -4.23 6.99 -15.48
N ALA A 153 -3.20 7.11 -14.65
CA ALA A 153 -2.28 8.24 -14.67
C ALA A 153 -0.85 7.79 -14.43
N LYS A 154 0.08 8.53 -14.99
CA LYS A 154 1.52 8.43 -14.75
C LYS A 154 2.05 9.84 -14.63
N LEU A 155 2.70 10.15 -13.52
CA LEU A 155 3.31 11.45 -13.28
C LEU A 155 4.61 11.58 -14.08
N ASN A 156 4.84 12.72 -14.70
CA ASN A 156 6.14 13.04 -15.25
C ASN A 156 7.11 13.55 -14.17
N ALA A 157 8.40 13.70 -14.49
CA ALA A 157 9.42 14.09 -13.51
C ALA A 157 9.12 15.42 -12.80
N SER A 158 8.55 16.40 -13.53
CA SER A 158 8.19 17.70 -12.95
C SER A 158 7.01 17.60 -11.99
N GLU A 159 6.02 16.77 -12.31
CA GLU A 159 4.88 16.50 -11.43
C GLU A 159 5.33 15.75 -10.18
N ILE A 160 6.17 14.72 -10.32
CA ILE A 160 6.78 14.00 -9.20
C ILE A 160 7.51 14.97 -8.28
N GLU A 161 8.34 15.84 -8.83
CA GLU A 161 9.10 16.82 -8.05
C GLU A 161 8.18 17.81 -7.32
N LYS A 162 7.13 18.27 -7.97
CA LYS A 162 6.13 19.17 -7.37
C LYS A 162 5.41 18.52 -6.19
N GLU A 163 4.95 17.28 -6.34
CA GLU A 163 4.31 16.52 -5.26
C GLU A 163 5.25 16.26 -4.10
N MET A 164 6.48 15.81 -4.38
CA MET A 164 7.49 15.58 -3.35
C MET A 164 7.87 16.84 -2.58
N ALA A 165 7.98 17.97 -3.27
CA ALA A 165 8.22 19.27 -2.64
C ALA A 165 7.05 19.71 -1.74
N ALA A 166 5.81 19.42 -2.14
CA ALA A 166 4.63 19.70 -1.33
C ALA A 166 4.57 18.82 -0.07
N ILE A 167 4.85 17.53 -0.22
CA ILE A 167 4.93 16.58 0.90
C ILE A 167 6.03 16.99 1.88
N ALA A 168 7.22 17.34 1.39
CA ALA A 168 8.35 17.73 2.25
C ALA A 168 8.04 18.98 3.11
N LYS A 169 7.19 19.88 2.63
CA LYS A 169 6.74 21.06 3.40
C LYS A 169 5.92 20.69 4.64
N THR A 170 5.35 19.49 4.71
CA THR A 170 4.64 18.99 5.90
C THR A 170 5.59 18.61 7.04
N GLY A 171 6.89 18.54 6.78
CA GLY A 171 7.91 18.12 7.74
C GLY A 171 8.19 16.60 7.74
N LEU A 172 7.49 15.81 6.92
CA LEU A 172 7.78 14.38 6.76
C LEU A 172 9.19 14.18 6.18
N GLN A 173 9.92 13.23 6.73
CA GLN A 173 11.29 12.90 6.32
C GLN A 173 11.39 11.60 5.54
N GLU A 174 10.27 10.89 5.46
CA GLU A 174 10.16 9.59 4.79
C GLU A 174 9.03 9.63 3.76
N ILE A 175 9.28 8.99 2.62
CA ILE A 175 8.29 8.80 1.55
C ILE A 175 8.28 7.34 1.12
N LEU A 176 7.10 6.83 0.78
CA LEU A 176 6.92 5.53 0.16
C LEU A 176 6.47 5.73 -1.28
N ILE A 177 7.33 5.39 -2.23
CA ILE A 177 7.02 5.47 -3.66
C ILE A 177 6.31 4.18 -4.09
N LEU A 178 5.15 4.33 -4.73
CA LEU A 178 4.35 3.20 -5.19
C LEU A 178 4.04 3.29 -6.68
N THR A 179 3.96 2.13 -7.31
CA THR A 179 3.50 2.00 -8.70
C THR A 179 2.74 0.69 -8.88
N GLY A 180 1.86 0.66 -9.87
CA GLY A 180 1.36 -0.59 -10.40
C GLY A 180 2.44 -1.29 -11.23
N GLU A 181 2.26 -2.57 -11.50
CA GLU A 181 3.17 -3.34 -12.35
C GLU A 181 2.87 -3.09 -13.82
N SER A 182 3.72 -2.35 -14.49
CA SER A 182 3.72 -2.19 -15.94
C SER A 182 5.13 -1.85 -16.41
N LYS A 183 5.80 -2.81 -17.03
CA LYS A 183 7.15 -2.59 -17.58
C LYS A 183 7.19 -1.50 -18.64
N LYS A 184 6.05 -1.18 -19.27
CA LYS A 184 5.93 -0.11 -20.27
C LYS A 184 5.69 1.27 -19.66
N MET A 185 4.90 1.34 -18.59
CA MET A 185 4.45 2.61 -18.02
C MET A 185 5.26 3.01 -16.79
N SER A 186 5.83 2.06 -16.08
CA SER A 186 6.64 2.26 -14.87
C SER A 186 7.86 1.33 -14.90
N ASP A 187 8.71 1.53 -15.92
CA ASP A 187 9.98 0.83 -16.05
C ASP A 187 10.96 1.20 -14.92
N VAL A 188 12.05 0.46 -14.84
CA VAL A 188 13.08 0.63 -13.79
C VAL A 188 13.71 2.01 -13.84
N GLU A 189 13.97 2.53 -15.03
CA GLU A 189 14.54 3.86 -15.24
C GLU A 189 13.62 4.96 -14.71
N TYR A 190 12.32 4.86 -14.96
CA TYR A 190 11.32 5.79 -14.44
C TYR A 190 11.24 5.75 -12.91
N ILE A 191 11.22 4.56 -12.31
CA ILE A 191 11.22 4.38 -10.86
C ILE A 191 12.52 4.93 -10.27
N GLY A 192 13.65 4.63 -10.89
CA GLY A 192 14.97 5.13 -10.49
C GLY A 192 15.07 6.66 -10.54
N GLU A 193 14.48 7.29 -11.54
CA GLU A 193 14.43 8.76 -11.62
C GLU A 193 13.55 9.36 -10.51
N ALA A 194 12.41 8.75 -10.20
CA ALA A 194 11.58 9.16 -9.07
C ALA A 194 12.36 9.06 -7.74
N CYS A 195 13.14 8.00 -7.54
CA CYS A 195 13.99 7.85 -6.36
C CYS A 195 15.08 8.94 -6.28
N LYS A 196 15.70 9.30 -7.42
CA LYS A 196 16.67 10.40 -7.47
C LYS A 196 16.06 11.75 -7.12
N ILE A 197 14.84 12.01 -7.59
CA ILE A 197 14.08 13.22 -7.23
C ILE A 197 13.79 13.20 -5.72
N ALA A 198 13.31 12.08 -5.19
CA ALA A 198 12.98 11.93 -3.78
C ALA A 198 14.18 12.22 -2.85
N ARG A 199 15.41 11.85 -3.25
CA ARG A 199 16.62 12.12 -2.46
C ARG A 199 16.90 13.60 -2.21
N LYS A 200 16.32 14.50 -2.99
CA LYS A 200 16.44 15.95 -2.76
C LYS A 200 15.63 16.41 -1.55
N TYR A 201 14.60 15.66 -1.17
CA TYR A 201 13.58 16.07 -0.21
C TYR A 201 13.50 15.19 1.03
N PHE A 202 13.81 13.89 0.91
CA PHE A 202 13.58 12.91 1.97
C PHE A 202 14.88 12.20 2.39
N LYS A 203 14.97 11.86 3.68
CA LYS A 203 16.08 11.08 4.23
C LYS A 203 15.92 9.59 3.98
N VAL A 204 14.68 9.10 4.10
CA VAL A 204 14.32 7.70 3.89
C VAL A 204 13.37 7.61 2.72
N ILE A 205 13.64 6.68 1.80
CA ILE A 205 12.83 6.41 0.63
C ILE A 205 12.49 4.93 0.67
N GLY A 206 11.22 4.63 0.91
CA GLY A 206 10.65 3.31 0.71
C GLY A 206 10.18 3.17 -0.73
N LEU A 207 10.23 1.95 -1.24
CA LEU A 207 9.75 1.59 -2.56
C LEU A 207 8.88 0.36 -2.46
N GLU A 208 7.65 0.46 -2.95
CA GLU A 208 6.76 -0.67 -3.22
C GLU A 208 6.47 -0.71 -4.71
N ALA A 209 7.18 -1.59 -5.40
CA ALA A 209 7.05 -1.80 -6.84
C ALA A 209 6.88 -3.30 -7.13
N TYR A 210 6.73 -3.62 -8.38
CA TYR A 210 6.63 -5.00 -8.84
C TYR A 210 7.99 -5.73 -8.71
N PRO A 211 7.99 -7.08 -8.71
CA PRO A 211 9.22 -7.86 -8.73
C PRO A 211 10.07 -7.53 -9.97
N MET A 212 11.34 -7.26 -9.74
CA MET A 212 12.31 -6.95 -10.79
C MET A 212 13.29 -8.11 -10.94
N ASN A 213 13.89 -8.27 -12.12
CA ASN A 213 14.98 -9.22 -12.30
C ASN A 213 16.25 -8.70 -11.59
N SER A 214 17.20 -9.60 -11.31
CA SER A 214 18.42 -9.25 -10.56
C SER A 214 19.35 -8.28 -11.31
N ASP A 215 19.16 -8.10 -12.59
CA ASP A 215 19.89 -7.16 -13.46
C ASP A 215 19.15 -5.82 -13.64
N GLU A 216 17.90 -5.73 -13.22
CA GLU A 216 17.10 -4.51 -13.17
C GLU A 216 17.31 -3.77 -11.84
#